data_ff9d1c682fc319d7e74553475d543c75
#
_entry.id   ff9d1c682fc319d7e74553475d543c75
#
_cell.length_a   1.000
_cell.length_b   1.000
_cell.length_c   1.000
_cell.angle_alpha   90.00
_cell.angle_beta   90.00
_cell.angle_gamma   90.00
#
_symmetry.space_group_name_H-M   'P 1'
#
loop_
_entity.id
_entity.type
_entity.pdbx_description
1 polymer ?
#
loop_
_entity_poly.entity_id
_entity_poly.type
_entity_poly.pdbx_seq_one_letter_code
_entity_poly.pdbx_strand_id
1 'polypeptide(L)'
;MKIIIVGTAYPYRGGLATFNERLAHQFQAEGHDVEIMTFTLQYPGFLFPGKTQFSEDEAPETLEISRQINSINPLNWIKVGQSIRSKKPDLVIFAYWMSFIAPCFGSIARIIKKDKNIKCVALVHNMLPHEPSLLDKLLPPYFVASMDEFVALSRSVVTDIEKIDRKQKPKRFSPHPIYDHYGDLLPKEQAATQLKLDSNIPYLLFFGFIRSYKGLDLLLEALADERLKTWNAKLIVAGEFYEDSKSYLDTIERLQLHERVILHTSFIHNNEVNLFFSVADLIVQPYKTATQSGVTQIAYHFEKPMLVTNVGGLAEIVPHGKAGYVTEPNVTAIADALVEFYQNPSTFVEGIKAEKQKYAWDKLTNTILTSK
;
A
#
# COMPACT_ATOMS: atom_id res chain seq x y z
N MET A 1 -7.95 20.44 16.17
CA MET A 1 -6.49 20.66 16.15
C MET A 1 -6.08 21.16 14.78
N LYS A 2 -4.97 21.93 14.72
CA LYS A 2 -4.33 22.27 13.45
C LYS A 2 -3.18 21.28 13.15
N ILE A 3 -3.31 20.55 12.05
CA ILE A 3 -2.42 19.45 11.66
C ILE A 3 -1.73 19.81 10.33
N ILE A 4 -0.43 19.65 10.24
CA ILE A 4 0.30 19.76 8.98
C ILE A 4 0.95 18.42 8.65
N ILE A 5 0.61 17.86 7.49
CA ILE A 5 1.24 16.65 6.95
C ILE A 5 2.37 17.07 6.01
N VAL A 6 3.59 16.66 6.33
CA VAL A 6 4.80 16.92 5.53
C VAL A 6 5.11 15.65 4.75
N GLY A 7 4.85 15.64 3.44
CA GLY A 7 5.02 14.45 2.63
C GLY A 7 4.59 14.62 1.17
N THR A 8 4.56 13.52 0.45
CA THR A 8 4.15 13.47 -0.94
C THR A 8 2.64 13.65 -1.06
N ALA A 9 2.18 14.51 -1.96
CA ALA A 9 0.79 14.71 -2.34
C ALA A 9 0.72 15.28 -3.75
N TYR A 10 -0.46 15.53 -4.28
CA TYR A 10 -0.64 16.19 -5.57
C TYR A 10 0.32 17.38 -5.76
N PRO A 11 0.95 17.55 -6.93
CA PRO A 11 0.74 16.82 -8.19
C PRO A 11 1.55 15.52 -8.32
N TYR A 12 2.21 15.03 -7.28
CA TYR A 12 2.93 13.77 -7.34
C TYR A 12 1.96 12.59 -7.36
N ARG A 13 2.28 11.56 -8.16
CA ARG A 13 1.49 10.34 -8.26
C ARG A 13 2.03 9.20 -7.39
N GLY A 14 1.17 8.23 -7.15
CA GLY A 14 1.52 6.96 -6.49
C GLY A 14 0.97 6.80 -5.09
N GLY A 15 1.08 5.60 -4.56
CA GLY A 15 0.42 5.19 -3.33
C GLY A 15 0.71 6.05 -2.09
N LEU A 16 1.90 6.68 -2.01
CA LEU A 16 2.22 7.59 -0.90
C LEU A 16 1.45 8.92 -0.98
N ALA A 17 1.26 9.47 -2.18
CA ALA A 17 0.48 10.68 -2.37
C ALA A 17 -0.98 10.43 -2.00
N THR A 18 -1.58 9.41 -2.61
CA THR A 18 -2.96 9.00 -2.32
C THR A 18 -3.18 8.67 -0.84
N PHE A 19 -2.21 8.03 -0.19
CA PHE A 19 -2.27 7.74 1.24
C PHE A 19 -2.31 9.01 2.08
N ASN A 20 -1.43 9.98 1.83
CA ASN A 20 -1.37 11.22 2.60
C ASN A 20 -2.61 12.09 2.38
N GLU A 21 -3.13 12.12 1.17
CA GLU A 21 -4.38 12.82 0.83
C GLU A 21 -5.56 12.17 1.54
N ARG A 22 -5.67 10.84 1.51
CA ARG A 22 -6.73 10.11 2.23
C ARG A 22 -6.63 10.28 3.75
N LEU A 23 -5.41 10.32 4.31
CA LEU A 23 -5.17 10.61 5.72
C LEU A 23 -5.64 12.03 6.08
N ALA A 24 -5.35 13.01 5.21
CA ALA A 24 -5.81 14.39 5.41
C ALA A 24 -7.34 14.48 5.41
N HIS A 25 -8.00 13.82 4.47
CA HIS A 25 -9.47 13.73 4.45
C HIS A 25 -10.04 13.09 5.72
N GLN A 26 -9.39 12.04 6.25
CA GLN A 26 -9.84 11.42 7.49
C GLN A 26 -9.76 12.41 8.68
N PHE A 27 -8.66 13.12 8.81
CA PHE A 27 -8.53 14.14 9.85
C PHE A 27 -9.54 15.29 9.68
N GLN A 28 -9.82 15.72 8.44
CA GLN A 28 -10.87 16.72 8.18
C GLN A 28 -12.25 16.20 8.59
N ALA A 29 -12.58 14.95 8.26
CA ALA A 29 -13.83 14.31 8.66
C ALA A 29 -13.98 14.21 10.20
N GLU A 30 -12.84 14.11 10.92
CA GLU A 30 -12.78 14.12 12.39
C GLU A 30 -12.79 15.54 12.98
N GLY A 31 -12.95 16.58 12.16
CA GLY A 31 -13.09 17.98 12.60
C GLY A 31 -11.76 18.70 12.86
N HIS A 32 -10.66 18.26 12.23
CA HIS A 32 -9.36 18.91 12.32
C HIS A 32 -9.13 19.87 11.14
N ASP A 33 -8.36 20.93 11.38
CA ASP A 33 -7.82 21.82 10.33
C ASP A 33 -6.55 21.22 9.78
N VAL A 34 -6.54 20.85 8.49
CA VAL A 34 -5.46 20.04 7.90
C VAL A 34 -4.91 20.66 6.63
N GLU A 35 -3.58 20.82 6.60
CA GLU A 35 -2.82 21.22 5.42
C GLU A 35 -1.79 20.12 5.08
N ILE A 36 -1.60 19.84 3.78
CA ILE A 36 -0.48 19.02 3.30
C ILE A 36 0.60 19.93 2.73
N MET A 37 1.81 19.83 3.25
CA MET A 37 2.98 20.52 2.70
C MET A 37 3.82 19.54 1.90
N THR A 38 3.78 19.66 0.58
CA THR A 38 4.42 18.75 -0.37
C THR A 38 5.59 19.41 -1.11
N PHE A 39 6.18 18.68 -2.05
CA PHE A 39 7.43 19.03 -2.70
C PHE A 39 7.24 19.95 -3.92
N THR A 40 8.17 20.89 -4.08
CA THR A 40 8.50 21.52 -5.37
C THR A 40 9.47 20.64 -6.16
N LEU A 41 10.38 19.94 -5.45
CA LEU A 41 11.28 18.92 -5.97
C LEU A 41 11.36 17.74 -4.99
N GLN A 42 10.76 16.60 -5.35
CA GLN A 42 10.80 15.39 -4.51
C GLN A 42 12.08 14.58 -4.76
N TYR A 43 12.37 14.28 -6.03
CA TYR A 43 13.59 13.58 -6.46
C TYR A 43 14.27 14.35 -7.58
N PRO A 44 15.60 14.45 -7.59
CA PRO A 44 16.34 14.77 -8.79
C PRO A 44 16.00 13.78 -9.90
N GLY A 45 15.90 14.26 -11.16
CA GLY A 45 15.42 13.43 -12.28
C GLY A 45 16.20 12.13 -12.48
N PHE A 46 17.51 12.14 -12.17
CA PHE A 46 18.37 10.95 -12.31
C PHE A 46 18.13 9.86 -11.24
N LEU A 47 17.44 10.18 -10.14
CA LEU A 47 17.08 9.22 -9.08
C LEU A 47 15.69 8.60 -9.28
N PHE A 48 14.92 9.08 -10.24
CA PHE A 48 13.57 8.58 -10.45
C PHE A 48 13.56 7.55 -11.59
N PRO A 49 13.19 6.29 -11.32
CA PRO A 49 13.25 5.22 -12.32
C PRO A 49 12.08 5.24 -13.33
N GLY A 50 11.05 6.07 -13.11
CA GLY A 50 9.85 6.14 -13.94
C GLY A 50 9.88 7.25 -15.00
N LYS A 51 8.89 7.26 -15.90
CA LYS A 51 8.76 8.27 -16.97
C LYS A 51 8.35 9.65 -16.42
N THR A 52 7.44 9.71 -15.47
CA THR A 52 6.98 10.95 -14.80
C THR A 52 6.68 10.72 -13.33
N GLN A 53 6.92 11.74 -12.51
CA GLN A 53 6.55 11.76 -11.09
C GLN A 53 5.18 12.37 -10.85
N PHE A 54 4.56 12.96 -11.88
CA PHE A 54 3.35 13.75 -11.74
C PHE A 54 2.11 12.96 -12.17
N SER A 55 0.98 13.22 -11.49
CA SER A 55 -0.34 12.73 -11.88
C SER A 55 -0.88 13.54 -13.05
N GLU A 56 -1.71 12.90 -13.86
CA GLU A 56 -2.55 13.54 -14.88
C GLU A 56 -3.95 13.87 -14.34
N ASP A 57 -4.24 13.44 -13.08
CA ASP A 57 -5.51 13.72 -12.42
C ASP A 57 -5.64 15.19 -12.05
N GLU A 58 -6.86 15.64 -11.80
CA GLU A 58 -7.15 16.97 -11.27
C GLU A 58 -6.74 17.10 -9.79
N ALA A 59 -6.47 18.34 -9.37
CA ALA A 59 -6.14 18.63 -7.98
C ALA A 59 -7.34 18.29 -7.07
N PRO A 60 -7.12 17.65 -5.89
CA PRO A 60 -8.19 17.46 -4.92
C PRO A 60 -8.66 18.81 -4.39
N GLU A 61 -9.87 19.23 -4.79
CA GLU A 61 -10.45 20.56 -4.47
C GLU A 61 -10.65 20.79 -2.96
N THR A 62 -10.80 19.71 -2.19
CA THR A 62 -11.15 19.78 -0.76
C THR A 62 -9.95 19.79 0.17
N LEU A 63 -8.73 19.65 -0.36
CA LEU A 63 -7.49 19.62 0.42
C LEU A 63 -6.66 20.88 0.22
N GLU A 64 -6.21 21.47 1.34
CA GLU A 64 -5.19 22.51 1.29
C GLU A 64 -3.80 21.85 1.07
N ILE A 65 -3.30 21.92 -0.16
CA ILE A 65 -1.99 21.36 -0.54
C ILE A 65 -1.04 22.48 -0.96
N SER A 66 0.05 22.68 -0.21
CA SER A 66 1.06 23.69 -0.51
C SER A 66 2.39 23.06 -0.94
N ARG A 67 2.88 23.45 -2.14
CA ARG A 67 4.15 22.96 -2.70
C ARG A 67 5.30 23.87 -2.28
N GLN A 68 6.04 23.48 -1.26
CA GLN A 68 7.11 24.33 -0.71
C GLN A 68 8.46 23.62 -0.55
N ILE A 69 8.50 22.28 -0.48
CA ILE A 69 9.69 21.53 -0.08
C ILE A 69 10.57 21.21 -1.29
N ASN A 70 11.83 21.62 -1.24
CA ASN A 70 12.87 21.12 -2.13
C ASN A 70 13.76 20.14 -1.37
N SER A 71 13.74 18.87 -1.74
CA SER A 71 14.37 17.76 -0.99
C SER A 71 15.90 17.85 -0.89
N ILE A 72 16.55 18.64 -1.74
CA ILE A 72 18.02 18.76 -1.81
C ILE A 72 18.57 20.15 -1.46
N ASN A 73 17.70 21.12 -1.11
CA ASN A 73 18.14 22.49 -0.83
C ASN A 73 18.05 22.85 0.66
N PRO A 74 19.19 22.88 1.40
CA PRO A 74 19.20 23.20 2.83
C PRO A 74 18.62 24.57 3.19
N LEU A 75 18.81 25.59 2.35
CA LEU A 75 18.23 26.92 2.58
C LEU A 75 16.71 26.90 2.49
N ASN A 76 16.15 26.06 1.59
CA ASN A 76 14.73 25.85 1.51
C ASN A 76 14.19 25.15 2.78
N TRP A 77 14.91 24.18 3.34
CA TRP A 77 14.50 23.49 4.58
C TRP A 77 14.33 24.45 5.75
N ILE A 78 15.22 25.47 5.84
CA ILE A 78 15.12 26.52 6.86
C ILE A 78 13.85 27.34 6.67
N LYS A 79 13.58 27.79 5.43
CA LYS A 79 12.37 28.58 5.10
C LYS A 79 11.10 27.79 5.38
N VAL A 80 11.04 26.52 4.95
CA VAL A 80 9.89 25.62 5.18
C VAL A 80 9.67 25.40 6.68
N GLY A 81 10.71 25.09 7.45
CA GLY A 81 10.58 24.91 8.89
C GLY A 81 10.10 26.18 9.61
N GLN A 82 10.53 27.37 9.18
CA GLN A 82 10.05 28.66 9.70
C GLN A 82 8.58 28.90 9.30
N SER A 83 8.20 28.61 8.06
CA SER A 83 6.83 28.72 7.56
C SER A 83 5.89 27.85 8.38
N ILE A 84 6.21 26.56 8.58
CA ILE A 84 5.40 25.66 9.40
C ILE A 84 5.28 26.18 10.85
N ARG A 85 6.41 26.57 11.46
CA ARG A 85 6.40 27.08 12.82
C ARG A 85 5.54 28.33 12.99
N SER A 86 5.57 29.26 11.99
CA SER A 86 4.76 30.50 12.05
C SER A 86 3.24 30.23 11.98
N LYS A 87 2.81 29.12 11.39
CA LYS A 87 1.42 28.67 11.33
C LYS A 87 0.93 28.12 12.68
N LYS A 88 1.82 27.86 13.64
CA LYS A 88 1.54 27.32 14.98
C LYS A 88 0.63 26.10 14.97
N PRO A 89 0.96 25.02 14.20
CA PRO A 89 0.18 23.80 14.26
C PRO A 89 0.32 23.12 15.62
N ASP A 90 -0.69 22.36 16.03
CA ASP A 90 -0.61 21.49 17.21
C ASP A 90 0.24 20.26 16.92
N LEU A 91 0.15 19.75 15.69
CA LEU A 91 0.79 18.51 15.25
C LEU A 91 1.38 18.65 13.85
N VAL A 92 2.60 18.18 13.68
CA VAL A 92 3.24 18.01 12.36
C VAL A 92 3.57 16.54 12.16
N ILE A 93 3.01 15.95 11.10
CA ILE A 93 3.19 14.55 10.74
C ILE A 93 4.16 14.48 9.56
N PHE A 94 5.30 13.80 9.76
CA PHE A 94 6.27 13.54 8.70
C PHE A 94 6.02 12.16 8.10
N ALA A 95 5.45 12.10 6.89
CA ALA A 95 5.26 10.86 6.14
C ALA A 95 6.59 10.38 5.56
N TYR A 96 7.29 9.51 6.29
CA TYR A 96 8.64 9.06 5.98
C TYR A 96 8.64 7.69 5.28
N TRP A 97 9.39 7.57 4.17
CA TRP A 97 9.41 6.32 3.38
C TRP A 97 10.79 5.88 2.87
N MET A 98 11.83 6.75 2.93
CA MET A 98 13.17 6.41 2.46
C MET A 98 14.26 7.29 3.08
N SER A 99 15.48 6.76 3.13
CA SER A 99 16.63 7.41 3.77
C SER A 99 17.05 8.73 3.12
N PHE A 100 16.87 8.88 1.81
CA PHE A 100 17.23 10.09 1.05
C PHE A 100 16.58 11.36 1.60
N ILE A 101 15.34 11.31 2.09
CA ILE A 101 14.65 12.50 2.63
C ILE A 101 14.99 12.80 4.10
N ALA A 102 15.73 11.93 4.77
CA ALA A 102 16.06 12.08 6.20
C ALA A 102 16.75 13.41 6.53
N PRO A 103 17.74 13.93 5.77
CA PRO A 103 18.34 15.23 6.03
C PRO A 103 17.34 16.38 5.90
N CYS A 104 16.50 16.36 4.88
CA CYS A 104 15.47 17.36 4.65
C CYS A 104 14.46 17.41 5.80
N PHE A 105 13.79 16.30 6.07
CA PHE A 105 12.77 16.21 7.13
C PHE A 105 13.35 16.44 8.53
N GLY A 106 14.53 15.89 8.80
CA GLY A 106 15.20 16.08 10.07
C GLY A 106 15.60 17.54 10.34
N SER A 107 15.98 18.29 9.30
CA SER A 107 16.31 19.72 9.40
C SER A 107 15.06 20.57 9.59
N ILE A 108 14.02 20.33 8.82
CA ILE A 108 12.72 21.00 8.96
C ILE A 108 12.18 20.80 10.37
N ALA A 109 12.16 19.56 10.87
CA ALA A 109 11.67 19.25 12.21
C ALA A 109 12.45 19.98 13.34
N ARG A 110 13.78 20.07 13.24
CA ARG A 110 14.58 20.80 14.23
C ARG A 110 14.25 22.28 14.30
N ILE A 111 13.86 22.89 13.17
CA ILE A 111 13.46 24.30 13.13
C ILE A 111 12.07 24.48 13.73
N ILE A 112 11.14 23.57 13.43
CA ILE A 112 9.79 23.55 13.99
C ILE A 112 9.86 23.42 15.51
N LYS A 113 10.66 22.49 16.02
CA LYS A 113 10.82 22.18 17.46
C LYS A 113 11.55 23.27 18.28
N LYS A 114 11.92 24.39 17.67
CA LYS A 114 12.26 25.61 18.45
C LYS A 114 11.03 26.17 19.16
N ASP A 115 9.83 25.89 18.66
CA ASP A 115 8.58 26.01 19.42
C ASP A 115 8.24 24.64 20.04
N LYS A 116 8.28 24.57 21.36
CA LYS A 116 8.08 23.32 22.10
C LYS A 116 6.61 22.89 22.21
N ASN A 117 5.69 23.76 21.82
CA ASN A 117 4.26 23.45 21.80
C ASN A 117 3.87 22.64 20.55
N ILE A 118 4.73 22.60 19.53
CA ILE A 118 4.48 21.86 18.29
C ILE A 118 5.04 20.44 18.41
N LYS A 119 4.19 19.46 18.30
CA LYS A 119 4.58 18.05 18.31
C LYS A 119 4.95 17.58 16.90
N CYS A 120 6.06 16.85 16.77
CA CYS A 120 6.53 16.26 15.52
C CYS A 120 6.45 14.73 15.58
N VAL A 121 5.54 14.12 14.84
CA VAL A 121 5.34 12.66 14.74
C VAL A 121 5.82 12.18 13.39
N ALA A 122 6.60 11.08 13.37
CA ALA A 122 6.94 10.38 12.14
C ALA A 122 5.91 9.29 11.86
N LEU A 123 5.22 9.37 10.74
CA LEU A 123 4.45 8.28 10.17
C LEU A 123 5.35 7.54 9.19
N VAL A 124 5.76 6.32 9.55
CA VAL A 124 6.84 5.62 8.87
C VAL A 124 6.29 4.46 8.04
N HIS A 125 6.37 4.61 6.71
CA HIS A 125 6.02 3.56 5.75
C HIS A 125 7.14 2.51 5.63
N ASN A 126 8.39 2.98 5.46
CA ASN A 126 9.59 2.17 5.47
C ASN A 126 10.70 2.96 6.17
N MET A 127 11.49 2.29 7.02
CA MET A 127 12.63 2.92 7.68
C MET A 127 13.93 2.66 6.91
N LEU A 128 14.16 1.43 6.49
CA LEU A 128 15.32 0.98 5.75
C LEU A 128 14.88 0.21 4.49
N PRO A 129 15.62 0.30 3.37
CA PRO A 129 15.40 -0.56 2.23
C PRO A 129 15.82 -2.01 2.54
N HIS A 130 15.36 -2.98 1.74
CA HIS A 130 15.72 -4.40 1.90
C HIS A 130 17.22 -4.67 1.80
N GLU A 131 17.91 -3.89 0.95
CA GLU A 131 19.35 -3.92 0.78
C GLU A 131 19.93 -2.54 1.16
N PRO A 132 20.24 -2.31 2.45
CA PRO A 132 20.66 -0.99 2.90
C PRO A 132 22.09 -0.67 2.46
N SER A 133 22.25 0.47 1.81
CA SER A 133 23.52 1.09 1.50
C SER A 133 24.16 1.76 2.75
N LEU A 134 25.38 2.26 2.62
CA LEU A 134 26.00 3.04 3.70
C LEU A 134 25.19 4.29 4.04
N LEU A 135 24.57 4.96 3.07
CA LEU A 135 23.74 6.14 3.30
C LEU A 135 22.49 5.79 4.09
N ASP A 136 21.91 4.61 3.88
CA ASP A 136 20.76 4.14 4.62
C ASP A 136 21.07 3.84 6.10
N LYS A 137 22.33 3.66 6.45
CA LYS A 137 22.78 3.54 7.85
C LYS A 137 23.07 4.90 8.51
N LEU A 138 23.49 5.89 7.73
CA LEU A 138 23.95 7.19 8.27
C LEU A 138 22.85 8.25 8.34
N LEU A 139 21.92 8.29 7.36
CA LEU A 139 20.94 9.37 7.25
C LEU A 139 19.72 9.20 8.18
N PRO A 140 19.09 8.02 8.32
CA PRO A 140 17.93 7.85 9.18
C PRO A 140 18.14 8.24 10.65
N PRO A 141 19.29 7.99 11.30
CA PRO A 141 19.53 8.47 12.68
C PRO A 141 19.36 9.97 12.86
N TYR A 142 19.72 10.77 11.84
CA TYR A 142 19.54 12.22 11.88
C TYR A 142 18.07 12.62 11.90
N PHE A 143 17.22 11.96 11.09
CA PHE A 143 15.76 12.16 11.11
C PHE A 143 15.15 11.64 12.40
N VAL A 144 15.45 10.40 12.78
CA VAL A 144 14.92 9.77 13.99
C VAL A 144 15.21 10.62 15.22
N ALA A 145 16.42 11.19 15.35
CA ALA A 145 16.76 12.05 16.49
C ALA A 145 15.91 13.32 16.60
N SER A 146 15.28 13.79 15.51
CA SER A 146 14.48 15.03 15.47
C SER A 146 13.00 14.84 15.79
N MET A 147 12.48 13.62 15.76
CA MET A 147 11.07 13.32 16.04
C MET A 147 10.79 13.20 17.54
N ASP A 148 9.54 13.40 17.92
CA ASP A 148 9.06 13.19 19.29
C ASP A 148 8.54 11.76 19.44
N GLU A 149 7.90 11.22 18.41
CA GLU A 149 7.23 9.92 18.42
C GLU A 149 7.19 9.31 17.01
N PHE A 150 6.95 8.01 16.94
CA PHE A 150 6.85 7.25 15.70
C PHE A 150 5.55 6.44 15.66
N VAL A 151 4.88 6.48 14.51
CA VAL A 151 3.80 5.55 14.15
C VAL A 151 4.28 4.77 12.93
N ALA A 152 4.39 3.47 13.05
CA ALA A 152 4.84 2.57 11.99
C ALA A 152 3.69 1.71 11.47
N LEU A 153 3.65 1.50 10.15
CA LEU A 153 2.58 0.76 9.49
C LEU A 153 2.83 -0.75 9.43
N SER A 154 3.99 -1.22 9.94
CA SER A 154 4.30 -2.64 10.12
C SER A 154 5.18 -2.87 11.34
N ARG A 155 5.14 -4.10 11.89
CA ARG A 155 5.97 -4.50 13.03
C ARG A 155 7.46 -4.53 12.68
N SER A 156 7.80 -4.90 11.45
CA SER A 156 9.18 -4.86 10.96
C SER A 156 9.75 -3.44 10.98
N VAL A 157 8.94 -2.44 10.59
CA VAL A 157 9.34 -1.03 10.64
C VAL A 157 9.51 -0.55 12.09
N VAL A 158 8.67 -1.01 13.03
CA VAL A 158 8.89 -0.72 14.47
C VAL A 158 10.27 -1.23 14.90
N THR A 159 10.59 -2.48 14.58
CA THR A 159 11.90 -3.09 14.91
C THR A 159 13.06 -2.32 14.29
N ASP A 160 12.92 -1.84 13.05
CA ASP A 160 13.97 -1.05 12.42
C ASP A 160 14.16 0.32 13.09
N ILE A 161 13.07 0.97 13.51
CA ILE A 161 13.16 2.22 14.30
C ILE A 161 13.85 1.96 15.64
N GLU A 162 13.55 0.85 16.32
CA GLU A 162 14.17 0.46 17.60
C GLU A 162 15.69 0.32 17.50
N LYS A 163 16.18 -0.25 16.40
CA LYS A 163 17.63 -0.39 16.16
C LYS A 163 18.33 0.98 16.01
N ILE A 164 17.61 2.01 15.55
CA ILE A 164 18.16 3.33 15.23
C ILE A 164 17.96 4.32 16.38
N ASP A 165 16.81 4.25 17.06
CA ASP A 165 16.42 5.22 18.08
C ASP A 165 17.11 4.97 19.42
N ARG A 166 18.22 5.69 19.67
CA ARG A 166 18.99 5.64 20.91
C ARG A 166 18.27 6.24 22.13
N LYS A 167 17.18 7.01 21.92
CA LYS A 167 16.45 7.72 22.98
C LYS A 167 15.22 6.99 23.48
N GLN A 168 14.91 5.83 22.91
CA GLN A 168 13.75 5.01 23.28
C GLN A 168 12.41 5.78 23.29
N LYS A 169 12.23 6.67 22.30
CA LYS A 169 11.02 7.46 22.18
C LYS A 169 9.80 6.58 21.92
N PRO A 170 8.58 7.07 22.18
CA PRO A 170 7.35 6.30 21.91
C PRO A 170 7.29 5.83 20.46
N LYS A 171 6.99 4.54 20.28
CA LYS A 171 6.79 3.88 19.01
C LYS A 171 5.49 3.13 19.06
N ARG A 172 4.63 3.39 18.09
CA ARG A 172 3.32 2.75 17.99
C ARG A 172 3.22 2.03 16.68
N PHE A 173 2.55 0.91 16.73
CA PHE A 173 2.15 0.17 15.55
C PHE A 173 0.68 0.46 15.25
N SER A 174 0.40 0.82 14.00
CA SER A 174 -0.93 0.79 13.40
C SER A 174 -0.82 0.04 12.08
N PRO A 175 -1.62 -0.99 11.84
CA PRO A 175 -1.59 -1.65 10.54
C PRO A 175 -1.94 -0.66 9.43
N HIS A 176 -1.44 -0.92 8.22
CA HIS A 176 -1.75 -0.09 7.06
C HIS A 176 -3.27 -0.06 6.83
N PRO A 177 -3.91 1.11 6.75
CA PRO A 177 -5.35 1.21 6.50
C PRO A 177 -5.77 0.61 5.15
N ILE A 178 -7.06 0.34 5.01
CA ILE A 178 -7.65 -0.09 3.74
C ILE A 178 -7.48 0.98 2.67
N TYR A 179 -7.41 0.53 1.41
CA TYR A 179 -7.45 1.41 0.25
C TYR A 179 -8.89 1.59 -0.23
N ASP A 180 -9.58 2.57 0.30
CA ASP A 180 -11.01 2.85 0.08
C ASP A 180 -11.28 3.91 -1.01
N HIS A 181 -10.27 4.29 -1.77
CA HIS A 181 -10.36 5.31 -2.83
C HIS A 181 -10.57 4.74 -4.25
N TYR A 182 -10.77 3.44 -4.36
CA TYR A 182 -10.99 2.76 -5.65
C TYR A 182 -12.48 2.63 -6.03
N GLY A 183 -13.36 3.40 -5.39
CA GLY A 183 -14.80 3.35 -5.62
C GLY A 183 -15.50 2.22 -4.87
N ASP A 184 -16.79 2.07 -5.14
CA ASP A 184 -17.65 1.10 -4.46
C ASP A 184 -17.63 -0.27 -5.11
N LEU A 185 -17.97 -1.29 -4.34
CA LEU A 185 -18.23 -2.63 -4.85
C LEU A 185 -19.46 -2.61 -5.77
N LEU A 186 -19.30 -3.09 -6.99
CA LEU A 186 -20.38 -3.19 -7.97
C LEU A 186 -21.02 -4.60 -7.95
N PRO A 187 -22.28 -4.73 -8.40
CA PRO A 187 -22.83 -6.03 -8.74
C PRO A 187 -21.93 -6.77 -9.75
N LYS A 188 -21.72 -8.07 -9.55
CA LYS A 188 -20.83 -8.88 -10.41
C LYS A 188 -21.21 -8.81 -11.89
N GLU A 189 -22.52 -8.80 -12.17
CA GLU A 189 -23.06 -8.71 -13.53
C GLU A 189 -22.69 -7.38 -14.21
N GLN A 190 -22.75 -6.28 -13.45
CA GLN A 190 -22.39 -4.95 -13.95
C GLN A 190 -20.89 -4.86 -14.25
N ALA A 191 -20.05 -5.33 -13.35
CA ALA A 191 -18.60 -5.35 -13.53
C ALA A 191 -18.19 -6.27 -14.69
N ALA A 192 -18.79 -7.46 -14.76
CA ALA A 192 -18.54 -8.41 -15.85
C ALA A 192 -18.92 -7.84 -17.22
N THR A 193 -20.07 -7.16 -17.33
CA THR A 193 -20.49 -6.50 -18.57
C THR A 193 -19.46 -5.46 -19.04
N GLN A 194 -18.95 -4.62 -18.14
CA GLN A 194 -17.96 -3.61 -18.48
C GLN A 194 -16.60 -4.22 -18.89
N LEU A 195 -16.23 -5.33 -18.27
CA LEU A 195 -15.01 -6.09 -18.61
C LEU A 195 -15.22 -7.06 -19.79
N LYS A 196 -16.43 -7.14 -20.35
CA LYS A 196 -16.83 -8.11 -21.42
C LYS A 196 -16.59 -9.56 -21.00
N LEU A 197 -16.95 -9.88 -19.76
CA LEU A 197 -16.84 -11.20 -19.15
C LEU A 197 -18.23 -11.80 -18.90
N ASP A 198 -18.29 -13.13 -18.71
CA ASP A 198 -19.51 -13.84 -18.31
C ASP A 198 -19.64 -13.84 -16.79
N SER A 199 -20.69 -13.22 -16.25
CA SER A 199 -20.92 -13.15 -14.80
C SER A 199 -21.20 -14.51 -14.13
N ASN A 200 -21.55 -15.54 -14.89
CA ASN A 200 -21.80 -16.89 -14.38
C ASN A 200 -20.51 -17.68 -14.15
N ILE A 201 -19.38 -17.20 -14.63
CA ILE A 201 -18.07 -17.84 -14.44
C ILE A 201 -17.46 -17.38 -13.12
N PRO A 202 -16.91 -18.29 -12.29
CA PRO A 202 -16.07 -17.93 -11.16
C PRO A 202 -14.72 -17.37 -11.63
N TYR A 203 -14.29 -16.26 -11.01
CA TYR A 203 -13.01 -15.62 -11.35
C TYR A 203 -12.05 -15.57 -10.18
N LEU A 204 -10.82 -16.03 -10.42
CA LEU A 204 -9.65 -15.72 -9.62
C LEU A 204 -9.06 -14.41 -10.11
N LEU A 205 -8.54 -13.56 -9.23
CA LEU A 205 -7.85 -12.34 -9.60
C LEU A 205 -6.41 -12.31 -9.06
N PHE A 206 -5.45 -12.22 -9.95
CA PHE A 206 -4.08 -11.79 -9.68
C PHE A 206 -3.94 -10.34 -10.09
N PHE A 207 -3.58 -9.44 -9.15
CA PHE A 207 -3.64 -7.99 -9.37
C PHE A 207 -2.32 -7.26 -9.11
N GLY A 208 -2.08 -6.20 -9.91
CA GLY A 208 -0.96 -5.27 -9.79
C GLY A 208 0.27 -5.68 -10.60
N PHE A 209 1.34 -4.87 -10.55
CA PHE A 209 2.56 -5.10 -11.35
C PHE A 209 3.05 -6.55 -11.28
N ILE A 210 3.29 -7.14 -12.44
CA ILE A 210 3.72 -8.54 -12.54
C ILE A 210 5.25 -8.56 -12.41
N ARG A 211 5.71 -9.23 -11.35
CA ARG A 211 7.14 -9.43 -11.01
C ARG A 211 7.35 -10.84 -10.48
N SER A 212 8.53 -11.40 -10.67
CA SER A 212 8.87 -12.78 -10.31
C SER A 212 8.59 -13.13 -8.86
N TYR A 213 8.84 -12.21 -7.93
CA TYR A 213 8.58 -12.43 -6.52
C TYR A 213 7.08 -12.58 -6.18
N LYS A 214 6.17 -12.11 -7.05
CA LYS A 214 4.71 -12.22 -6.85
C LYS A 214 4.15 -13.60 -7.21
N GLY A 215 4.95 -14.48 -7.82
CA GLY A 215 4.63 -15.89 -7.96
C GLY A 215 3.52 -16.22 -8.95
N LEU A 216 3.30 -15.38 -9.99
CA LEU A 216 2.32 -15.71 -11.04
C LEU A 216 2.63 -17.07 -11.69
N ASP A 217 3.91 -17.42 -11.83
CA ASP A 217 4.36 -18.71 -12.31
C ASP A 217 3.85 -19.88 -11.45
N LEU A 218 3.90 -19.74 -10.12
CA LEU A 218 3.36 -20.75 -9.19
C LEU A 218 1.84 -20.92 -9.37
N LEU A 219 1.12 -19.81 -9.58
CA LEU A 219 -0.34 -19.85 -9.77
C LEU A 219 -0.71 -20.49 -11.10
N LEU A 220 0.01 -20.21 -12.18
CA LEU A 220 -0.22 -20.83 -13.50
C LEU A 220 -0.01 -22.35 -13.43
N GLU A 221 1.07 -22.79 -12.78
CA GLU A 221 1.31 -24.22 -12.56
C GLU A 221 0.23 -24.85 -11.67
N ALA A 222 -0.20 -24.18 -10.62
CA ALA A 222 -1.27 -24.67 -9.74
C ALA A 222 -2.61 -24.81 -10.48
N LEU A 223 -2.94 -23.90 -11.40
CA LEU A 223 -4.15 -23.98 -12.23
C LEU A 223 -4.18 -25.19 -13.17
N ALA A 224 -3.02 -25.74 -13.50
CA ALA A 224 -2.91 -26.92 -14.35
C ALA A 224 -3.13 -28.24 -13.58
N ASP A 225 -3.33 -28.19 -12.24
CA ASP A 225 -3.63 -29.38 -11.45
C ASP A 225 -4.86 -30.11 -12.01
N GLU A 226 -4.78 -31.44 -12.12
CA GLU A 226 -5.84 -32.29 -12.68
C GLU A 226 -7.19 -32.09 -11.97
N ARG A 227 -7.16 -31.86 -10.65
CA ARG A 227 -8.36 -31.63 -9.83
C ARG A 227 -9.11 -30.35 -10.19
N LEU A 228 -8.41 -29.38 -10.81
CA LEU A 228 -8.97 -28.09 -11.22
C LEU A 228 -9.40 -28.06 -12.69
N LYS A 229 -9.09 -29.10 -13.49
CA LYS A 229 -9.40 -29.12 -14.92
C LYS A 229 -10.91 -29.12 -15.24
N THR A 230 -11.71 -29.68 -14.35
CA THR A 230 -13.17 -29.77 -14.53
C THR A 230 -13.90 -28.49 -14.11
N TRP A 231 -13.21 -27.54 -13.52
CA TRP A 231 -13.81 -26.31 -13.02
C TRP A 231 -13.85 -25.24 -14.10
N ASN A 232 -15.03 -24.64 -14.24
CA ASN A 232 -15.22 -23.51 -15.16
C ASN A 232 -14.70 -22.18 -14.59
N ALA A 233 -13.68 -22.23 -13.73
CA ALA A 233 -13.09 -21.04 -13.16
C ALA A 233 -11.97 -20.50 -14.06
N LYS A 234 -11.91 -19.16 -14.19
CA LYS A 234 -10.88 -18.48 -14.97
C LYS A 234 -10.02 -17.56 -14.07
N LEU A 235 -8.76 -17.42 -14.43
CA LEU A 235 -7.83 -16.47 -13.80
C LEU A 235 -7.82 -15.18 -14.62
N ILE A 236 -8.10 -14.06 -13.98
CA ILE A 236 -7.82 -12.74 -14.50
C ILE A 236 -6.45 -12.30 -13.95
N VAL A 237 -5.52 -12.00 -14.86
CA VAL A 237 -4.22 -11.37 -14.56
C VAL A 237 -4.33 -9.91 -14.94
N ALA A 238 -4.43 -9.01 -13.96
CA ALA A 238 -4.63 -7.59 -14.18
C ALA A 238 -3.45 -6.77 -13.68
N GLY A 239 -2.66 -6.19 -14.61
CA GLY A 239 -1.51 -5.32 -14.33
C GLY A 239 -0.36 -5.49 -15.30
N GLU A 240 0.52 -4.48 -15.36
CA GLU A 240 1.64 -4.44 -16.28
C GLU A 240 2.76 -5.43 -15.90
N PHE A 241 3.41 -6.02 -16.92
CA PHE A 241 4.67 -6.72 -16.73
C PHE A 241 5.81 -5.72 -16.48
N TYR A 242 6.51 -5.89 -15.37
CA TYR A 242 7.72 -5.12 -15.03
C TYR A 242 9.02 -5.88 -15.34
N GLU A 243 8.90 -7.04 -15.95
CA GLU A 243 9.96 -7.91 -16.42
C GLU A 243 9.49 -8.60 -17.71
N ASP A 244 10.36 -9.39 -18.35
CA ASP A 244 10.01 -10.09 -19.58
C ASP A 244 8.81 -11.02 -19.38
N SER A 245 7.76 -10.81 -20.15
CA SER A 245 6.52 -11.59 -20.11
C SER A 245 6.66 -12.98 -20.71
N LYS A 246 7.72 -13.24 -21.49
CA LYS A 246 7.87 -14.44 -22.29
C LYS A 246 7.73 -15.73 -21.47
N SER A 247 8.38 -15.81 -20.32
CA SER A 247 8.33 -17.00 -19.46
C SER A 247 6.91 -17.35 -19.00
N TYR A 248 6.07 -16.34 -18.75
CA TYR A 248 4.67 -16.53 -18.35
C TYR A 248 3.81 -16.97 -19.53
N LEU A 249 4.01 -16.37 -20.71
CA LEU A 249 3.29 -16.72 -21.93
C LEU A 249 3.66 -18.16 -22.39
N ASP A 250 4.93 -18.49 -22.35
CA ASP A 250 5.41 -19.88 -22.67
C ASP A 250 4.79 -20.90 -21.67
N THR A 251 4.60 -20.52 -20.41
CA THR A 251 3.96 -21.39 -19.41
C THR A 251 2.46 -21.57 -19.71
N ILE A 252 1.74 -20.52 -20.07
CA ILE A 252 0.32 -20.58 -20.47
C ILE A 252 0.16 -21.50 -21.69
N GLU A 253 1.02 -21.37 -22.68
CA GLU A 253 1.05 -22.23 -23.88
C GLU A 253 1.32 -23.68 -23.51
N ARG A 254 2.41 -23.97 -22.81
CA ARG A 254 2.82 -25.31 -22.39
C ARG A 254 1.77 -26.06 -21.59
N LEU A 255 1.07 -25.31 -20.69
CA LEU A 255 0.02 -25.88 -19.83
C LEU A 255 -1.38 -25.83 -20.44
N GLN A 256 -1.50 -25.34 -21.68
CA GLN A 256 -2.78 -25.20 -22.43
C GLN A 256 -3.85 -24.40 -21.65
N LEU A 257 -3.44 -23.28 -21.03
CA LEU A 257 -4.31 -22.47 -20.18
C LEU A 257 -4.98 -21.29 -20.91
N HIS A 258 -4.90 -21.19 -22.24
CA HIS A 258 -5.45 -20.07 -23.02
C HIS A 258 -6.91 -19.74 -22.71
N GLU A 259 -7.75 -20.78 -22.59
CA GLU A 259 -9.17 -20.60 -22.29
C GLU A 259 -9.46 -20.29 -20.81
N ARG A 260 -8.46 -20.46 -19.94
CA ARG A 260 -8.57 -20.30 -18.50
C ARG A 260 -7.88 -19.07 -17.94
N VAL A 261 -7.03 -18.39 -18.71
CA VAL A 261 -6.29 -17.21 -18.30
C VAL A 261 -6.67 -16.03 -19.17
N ILE A 262 -7.13 -14.95 -18.54
CA ILE A 262 -7.50 -13.69 -19.17
C ILE A 262 -6.46 -12.65 -18.79
N LEU A 263 -5.76 -12.09 -19.79
CA LEU A 263 -4.68 -11.16 -19.58
C LEU A 263 -5.15 -9.72 -19.82
N HIS A 264 -5.10 -8.89 -18.77
CA HIS A 264 -5.23 -7.44 -18.81
C HIS A 264 -3.89 -6.82 -18.41
N THR A 265 -2.94 -6.79 -19.35
CA THR A 265 -1.52 -6.46 -19.08
C THR A 265 -1.15 -5.02 -19.36
N SER A 266 -2.12 -4.15 -19.49
CA SER A 266 -1.96 -2.69 -19.47
C SER A 266 -2.04 -2.15 -18.04
N PHE A 267 -1.65 -0.89 -17.86
CA PHE A 267 -1.87 -0.18 -16.59
C PHE A 267 -3.37 -0.12 -16.28
N ILE A 268 -3.75 -0.53 -15.08
CA ILE A 268 -5.13 -0.45 -14.60
C ILE A 268 -5.31 0.90 -13.91
N HIS A 269 -6.19 1.73 -14.43
CA HIS A 269 -6.49 3.03 -13.85
C HIS A 269 -7.27 2.89 -12.54
N ASN A 270 -7.15 3.87 -11.64
CA ASN A 270 -7.78 3.83 -10.32
C ASN A 270 -9.30 3.65 -10.40
N ASN A 271 -9.95 4.22 -11.40
CA ASN A 271 -11.39 4.11 -11.65
C ASN A 271 -11.84 2.78 -12.27
N GLU A 272 -10.92 1.89 -12.60
CA GLU A 272 -11.19 0.55 -13.16
C GLU A 272 -10.96 -0.55 -12.12
N VAL A 273 -10.21 -0.26 -11.03
CA VAL A 273 -9.85 -1.26 -10.02
C VAL A 273 -11.07 -1.95 -9.44
N ASN A 274 -12.13 -1.18 -9.17
CA ASN A 274 -13.37 -1.73 -8.63
C ASN A 274 -14.03 -2.78 -9.55
N LEU A 275 -13.88 -2.67 -10.88
CA LEU A 275 -14.43 -3.65 -11.84
C LEU A 275 -13.79 -5.02 -11.64
N PHE A 276 -12.44 -5.06 -11.55
CA PHE A 276 -11.70 -6.31 -11.38
C PHE A 276 -11.98 -6.97 -10.03
N PHE A 277 -12.00 -6.17 -8.95
CA PHE A 277 -12.30 -6.70 -7.63
C PHE A 277 -13.77 -7.10 -7.52
N SER A 278 -14.71 -6.38 -8.15
CA SER A 278 -16.14 -6.73 -8.11
C SER A 278 -16.46 -8.05 -8.81
N VAL A 279 -15.83 -8.32 -9.96
CA VAL A 279 -16.06 -9.55 -10.70
C VAL A 279 -15.38 -10.77 -10.06
N ALA A 280 -14.30 -10.57 -9.31
CA ALA A 280 -13.52 -11.63 -8.70
C ALA A 280 -14.27 -12.33 -7.55
N ASP A 281 -14.12 -13.64 -7.45
CA ASP A 281 -14.61 -14.46 -6.34
C ASP A 281 -13.50 -14.73 -5.31
N LEU A 282 -12.23 -14.76 -5.74
CA LEU A 282 -11.06 -14.95 -4.88
C LEU A 282 -9.87 -14.13 -5.39
N ILE A 283 -9.23 -13.37 -4.49
CA ILE A 283 -8.00 -12.64 -4.78
C ILE A 283 -6.81 -13.54 -4.45
N VAL A 284 -5.91 -13.77 -5.41
CA VAL A 284 -4.78 -14.69 -5.22
C VAL A 284 -3.46 -13.94 -5.23
N GLN A 285 -2.71 -14.07 -4.15
CA GLN A 285 -1.39 -13.44 -3.94
C GLN A 285 -0.36 -14.52 -3.60
N PRO A 286 0.13 -15.27 -4.59
CA PRO A 286 1.01 -16.44 -4.41
C PRO A 286 2.47 -16.03 -4.26
N TYR A 287 2.73 -14.98 -3.47
CA TYR A 287 4.04 -14.33 -3.39
C TYR A 287 5.11 -15.29 -2.87
N LYS A 288 6.30 -15.23 -3.46
CA LYS A 288 7.49 -15.98 -3.01
C LYS A 288 8.19 -15.26 -1.87
N THR A 289 8.12 -13.93 -1.88
CA THR A 289 8.61 -13.05 -0.81
C THR A 289 7.75 -11.80 -0.73
N ALA A 290 7.50 -11.30 0.48
CA ALA A 290 6.81 -10.04 0.68
C ALA A 290 7.13 -9.46 2.05
N THR A 291 7.03 -8.15 2.22
CA THR A 291 6.90 -7.51 3.53
C THR A 291 5.44 -7.21 3.84
N GLN A 292 4.75 -6.60 2.88
CA GLN A 292 3.34 -6.28 2.91
C GLN A 292 2.80 -6.25 1.47
N SER A 293 1.48 -6.25 1.31
CA SER A 293 0.83 -6.09 0.02
C SER A 293 -0.33 -5.09 0.11
N GLY A 294 -0.30 -4.05 -0.74
CA GLY A 294 -1.46 -3.15 -0.90
C GLY A 294 -2.69 -3.87 -1.44
N VAL A 295 -2.50 -4.96 -2.17
CA VAL A 295 -3.62 -5.76 -2.74
C VAL A 295 -4.48 -6.39 -1.64
N THR A 296 -3.91 -6.76 -0.48
CA THR A 296 -4.69 -7.23 0.67
C THR A 296 -5.64 -6.15 1.19
N GLN A 297 -5.19 -4.90 1.22
CA GLN A 297 -5.99 -3.77 1.71
C GLN A 297 -7.11 -3.41 0.72
N ILE A 298 -6.86 -3.55 -0.58
CA ILE A 298 -7.89 -3.42 -1.63
C ILE A 298 -8.91 -4.55 -1.51
N ALA A 299 -8.46 -5.80 -1.30
CA ALA A 299 -9.34 -6.95 -1.12
C ALA A 299 -10.26 -6.79 0.10
N TYR A 300 -9.74 -6.26 1.22
CA TYR A 300 -10.56 -5.92 2.39
C TYR A 300 -11.57 -4.81 2.09
N HIS A 301 -11.20 -3.80 1.31
CA HIS A 301 -12.15 -2.75 0.91
C HIS A 301 -13.35 -3.36 0.18
N PHE A 302 -13.10 -4.21 -0.80
CA PHE A 302 -14.12 -4.89 -1.60
C PHE A 302 -14.70 -6.16 -0.96
N GLU A 303 -14.32 -6.47 0.29
CA GLU A 303 -14.81 -7.63 1.06
C GLU A 303 -14.63 -8.96 0.31
N LYS A 304 -13.49 -9.10 -0.40
CA LYS A 304 -13.17 -10.30 -1.17
C LYS A 304 -12.28 -11.25 -0.37
N PRO A 305 -12.58 -12.58 -0.41
CA PRO A 305 -11.69 -13.56 0.18
C PRO A 305 -10.34 -13.59 -0.52
N MET A 306 -9.32 -13.99 0.20
CA MET A 306 -7.94 -13.99 -0.28
C MET A 306 -7.31 -15.37 -0.16
N LEU A 307 -6.51 -15.76 -1.16
CA LEU A 307 -5.51 -16.81 -1.02
C LEU A 307 -4.14 -16.14 -1.02
N VAL A 308 -3.40 -16.28 0.06
CA VAL A 308 -2.06 -15.71 0.22
C VAL A 308 -1.07 -16.79 0.62
N THR A 309 0.20 -16.59 0.30
CA THR A 309 1.28 -17.44 0.78
C THR A 309 1.79 -16.98 2.14
N ASN A 310 2.33 -17.92 2.93
CA ASN A 310 2.91 -17.70 4.25
C ASN A 310 4.30 -17.04 4.14
N VAL A 311 4.32 -15.80 3.60
CA VAL A 311 5.56 -15.03 3.44
C VAL A 311 5.39 -13.63 4.02
N GLY A 312 6.41 -13.16 4.73
CA GLY A 312 6.41 -11.83 5.35
C GLY A 312 5.19 -11.59 6.23
N GLY A 313 4.52 -10.45 6.06
CA GLY A 313 3.34 -10.07 6.84
C GLY A 313 2.00 -10.54 6.26
N LEU A 314 1.96 -11.29 5.16
CA LEU A 314 0.68 -11.65 4.51
C LEU A 314 -0.20 -12.53 5.38
N ALA A 315 0.39 -13.55 6.04
CA ALA A 315 -0.34 -14.44 6.93
C ALA A 315 -0.91 -13.74 8.19
N GLU A 316 -0.26 -12.67 8.64
CA GLU A 316 -0.76 -11.86 9.76
C GLU A 316 -1.97 -11.01 9.34
N ILE A 317 -1.98 -10.55 8.08
CA ILE A 317 -3.05 -9.70 7.53
C ILE A 317 -4.27 -10.54 7.13
N VAL A 318 -4.06 -11.76 6.62
CA VAL A 318 -5.13 -12.67 6.14
C VAL A 318 -5.21 -13.88 7.06
N PRO A 319 -5.99 -13.84 8.16
CA PRO A 319 -6.14 -14.99 9.05
C PRO A 319 -6.76 -16.17 8.31
N HIS A 320 -6.05 -17.30 8.31
CA HIS A 320 -6.49 -18.54 7.68
C HIS A 320 -7.86 -18.99 8.21
N GLY A 321 -8.77 -19.36 7.30
CA GLY A 321 -10.13 -19.79 7.64
C GLY A 321 -11.10 -18.66 8.03
N LYS A 322 -10.64 -17.40 8.16
CA LYS A 322 -11.49 -16.25 8.49
C LYS A 322 -11.63 -15.26 7.33
N ALA A 323 -10.54 -14.86 6.72
CA ALA A 323 -10.53 -13.92 5.61
C ALA A 323 -10.08 -14.57 4.28
N GLY A 324 -9.72 -15.84 4.33
CA GLY A 324 -9.26 -16.61 3.20
C GLY A 324 -8.33 -17.74 3.60
N TYR A 325 -7.44 -18.11 2.69
CA TYR A 325 -6.48 -19.19 2.87
C TYR A 325 -5.05 -18.68 2.95
N VAL A 326 -4.25 -19.29 3.82
CA VAL A 326 -2.81 -19.09 3.91
C VAL A 326 -2.13 -20.42 3.58
N THR A 327 -1.23 -20.41 2.59
CA THR A 327 -0.55 -21.61 2.11
C THR A 327 0.96 -21.41 2.06
N GLU A 328 1.71 -22.50 1.93
CA GLU A 328 3.12 -22.42 1.59
C GLU A 328 3.31 -21.94 0.14
N PRO A 329 4.43 -21.24 -0.20
CA PRO A 329 4.69 -20.68 -1.52
C PRO A 329 5.17 -21.75 -2.52
N ASN A 330 4.32 -22.75 -2.75
CA ASN A 330 4.57 -23.82 -3.72
C ASN A 330 3.28 -24.21 -4.47
N VAL A 331 3.46 -24.82 -5.62
CA VAL A 331 2.40 -25.17 -6.56
C VAL A 331 1.32 -26.06 -5.92
N THR A 332 1.74 -27.10 -5.20
CA THR A 332 0.83 -28.08 -4.60
C THR A 332 -0.06 -27.43 -3.53
N ALA A 333 0.53 -26.66 -2.61
CA ALA A 333 -0.24 -26.01 -1.54
C ALA A 333 -1.23 -24.97 -2.08
N ILE A 334 -0.84 -24.23 -3.15
CA ILE A 334 -1.74 -23.29 -3.82
C ILE A 334 -2.89 -24.05 -4.50
N ALA A 335 -2.59 -25.14 -5.20
CA ALA A 335 -3.62 -26.00 -5.84
C ALA A 335 -4.58 -26.58 -4.79
N ASP A 336 -4.07 -27.09 -3.67
CA ASP A 336 -4.90 -27.63 -2.58
C ASP A 336 -5.89 -26.60 -2.04
N ALA A 337 -5.42 -25.37 -1.79
CA ALA A 337 -6.28 -24.29 -1.30
C ALA A 337 -7.31 -23.84 -2.35
N LEU A 338 -6.97 -23.85 -3.63
CA LEU A 338 -7.93 -23.59 -4.71
C LEU A 338 -8.99 -24.68 -4.76
N VAL A 339 -8.60 -25.95 -4.63
CA VAL A 339 -9.54 -27.09 -4.55
C VAL A 339 -10.49 -26.93 -3.38
N GLU A 340 -9.95 -26.62 -2.18
CA GLU A 340 -10.75 -26.41 -0.98
C GLU A 340 -11.75 -25.25 -1.15
N PHE A 341 -11.30 -24.12 -1.70
CA PHE A 341 -12.15 -22.95 -1.93
C PHE A 341 -13.39 -23.28 -2.78
N TYR A 342 -13.22 -24.07 -3.82
CA TYR A 342 -14.33 -24.40 -4.73
C TYR A 342 -15.21 -25.55 -4.24
N GLN A 343 -14.65 -26.52 -3.51
CA GLN A 343 -15.43 -27.62 -2.92
C GLN A 343 -16.25 -27.16 -1.70
N ASN A 344 -15.71 -26.20 -0.95
CA ASN A 344 -16.33 -25.66 0.24
C ASN A 344 -16.42 -24.13 0.09
N PRO A 345 -17.36 -23.60 -0.68
CA PRO A 345 -17.54 -22.17 -0.81
C PRO A 345 -17.99 -21.59 0.54
N SER A 346 -17.06 -21.55 1.51
CA SER A 346 -17.27 -20.96 2.80
C SER A 346 -17.45 -19.46 2.61
N THR A 347 -18.46 -18.92 3.25
CA THR A 347 -18.68 -17.50 3.26
C THR A 347 -17.67 -16.85 4.21
N PHE A 348 -16.54 -16.40 3.70
CA PHE A 348 -15.58 -15.61 4.46
C PHE A 348 -16.10 -14.19 4.81
N VAL A 349 -17.31 -13.84 4.37
CA VAL A 349 -17.84 -12.48 4.43
C VAL A 349 -17.83 -11.92 5.85
N GLU A 350 -18.34 -12.65 6.83
CA GLU A 350 -18.38 -12.18 8.22
C GLU A 350 -16.97 -12.07 8.83
N GLY A 351 -16.08 -13.02 8.51
CA GLY A 351 -14.69 -12.95 8.93
C GLY A 351 -13.94 -11.78 8.29
N ILE A 352 -14.15 -11.53 7.00
CA ILE A 352 -13.56 -10.40 6.29
C ILE A 352 -14.04 -9.07 6.88
N LYS A 353 -15.35 -8.91 7.14
CA LYS A 353 -15.91 -7.71 7.75
C LYS A 353 -15.34 -7.45 9.14
N ALA A 354 -15.21 -8.49 9.96
CA ALA A 354 -14.62 -8.36 11.29
C ALA A 354 -13.13 -7.98 11.23
N GLU A 355 -12.36 -8.60 10.34
CA GLU A 355 -10.95 -8.27 10.17
C GLU A 355 -10.74 -6.88 9.57
N LYS A 356 -11.56 -6.47 8.58
CA LYS A 356 -11.54 -5.15 7.93
C LYS A 356 -11.56 -3.99 8.95
N GLN A 357 -12.30 -4.16 10.05
CA GLN A 357 -12.40 -3.14 11.11
C GLN A 357 -11.04 -2.80 11.75
N LYS A 358 -10.07 -3.71 11.72
CA LYS A 358 -8.72 -3.47 12.25
C LYS A 358 -7.94 -2.47 11.40
N TYR A 359 -8.31 -2.34 10.12
CA TYR A 359 -7.64 -1.51 9.12
C TYR A 359 -8.42 -0.23 8.79
N ALA A 360 -9.38 0.14 9.62
CA ALA A 360 -10.14 1.38 9.44
C ALA A 360 -9.23 2.62 9.66
N TRP A 361 -9.47 3.68 8.91
CA TRP A 361 -8.66 4.90 8.94
C TRP A 361 -8.69 5.60 10.29
N ASP A 362 -9.82 5.54 11.01
CA ASP A 362 -9.96 6.08 12.37
C ASP A 362 -9.00 5.40 13.37
N LYS A 363 -8.61 4.15 13.14
CA LYS A 363 -7.61 3.46 13.98
C LYS A 363 -6.23 4.09 13.83
N LEU A 364 -5.86 4.44 12.60
CA LEU A 364 -4.59 5.13 12.34
C LEU A 364 -4.59 6.53 12.92
N THR A 365 -5.63 7.34 12.64
CA THR A 365 -5.71 8.72 13.17
C THR A 365 -5.73 8.73 14.69
N ASN A 366 -6.51 7.86 15.33
CA ASN A 366 -6.49 7.66 16.78
C ASN A 366 -5.09 7.29 17.31
N THR A 367 -4.38 6.39 16.63
CA THR A 367 -3.00 6.02 17.00
C THR A 367 -2.06 7.21 16.92
N ILE A 368 -2.20 8.08 15.93
CA ILE A 368 -1.41 9.30 15.76
C ILE A 368 -1.76 10.34 16.84
N LEU A 369 -3.06 10.52 17.14
CA LEU A 369 -3.55 11.56 18.06
C LEU A 369 -3.39 11.20 19.54
N THR A 370 -3.50 9.92 19.91
CA THR A 370 -3.42 9.47 21.32
C THR A 370 -2.02 9.53 21.92
N SER A 371 -1.12 10.21 21.26
CA SER A 371 0.19 10.50 21.81
C SER A 371 0.07 11.49 22.99
N LYS A 372 0.01 10.95 24.20
CA LYS A 372 0.11 11.70 25.46
C LYS A 372 1.55 11.86 25.88
#